data_87939835d170aea8ef5e119b5524b65a
#
_entry.id   87939835d170aea8ef5e119b5524b65a
#
_cell.length_a   1.000
_cell.length_b   1.000
_cell.length_c   1.000
_cell.angle_alpha   90.00
_cell.angle_beta   90.00
_cell.angle_gamma   90.00
#
_symmetry.space_group_name_H-M   'P 1'
#
loop_
_entity.id
_entity.type
_entity.pdbx_description
1 polymer ?
#
loop_
_entity_poly.entity_id
_entity_poly.type
_entity_poly.pdbx_seq_one_letter_code
_entity_poly.pdbx_strand_id
1 'polypeptide(L)'
;AKKTIKEYCNQKDVVGFAINELREGANPQKVDDDWIVLFMDQARLISDEVFQSIWGKILAEECNDNNSIPKKLLYTLAQMDREDAETFTTLCSLAVKVDDEYEPVIWCHRLDEYKKWGITFDKIISLIALGLIEADLVSIAAGYVIESESNPIKVHYFDSEYEMEKETKTVREGNLSLIHISEPT
;
A
#
# COMPACT_ATOMS: atom_id res chain seq x y z
N ALA A 1 31.39 19.59 -2.17
CA ALA A 1 31.54 18.90 -3.45
C ALA A 1 31.04 17.47 -3.41
N LYS A 2 31.58 16.55 -2.57
CA LYS A 2 31.17 15.12 -2.56
C LYS A 2 29.67 14.92 -2.23
N LYS A 3 29.15 15.64 -1.20
CA LYS A 3 27.75 15.59 -0.80
C LYS A 3 26.83 16.02 -1.97
N THR A 4 27.10 17.17 -2.56
CA THR A 4 26.31 17.72 -3.67
C THR A 4 26.28 16.81 -4.88
N ILE A 5 27.40 16.17 -5.22
CA ILE A 5 27.47 15.19 -6.30
C ILE A 5 26.58 13.98 -6.00
N LYS A 6 26.65 13.46 -4.76
CA LYS A 6 25.81 12.32 -4.36
C LYS A 6 24.32 12.65 -4.42
N GLU A 7 23.93 13.82 -3.89
CA GLU A 7 22.54 14.30 -3.95
C GLU A 7 22.03 14.41 -5.39
N TYR A 8 22.85 14.96 -6.29
CA TYR A 8 22.52 15.03 -7.72
C TYR A 8 22.38 13.64 -8.37
N CYS A 9 23.30 12.71 -8.06
CA CYS A 9 23.20 11.34 -8.57
C CYS A 9 21.91 10.67 -8.09
N ASN A 10 21.56 10.80 -6.81
CA ASN A 10 20.34 10.24 -6.28
C ASN A 10 19.10 10.75 -7.04
N GLN A 11 18.98 12.06 -7.23
CA GLN A 11 17.86 12.65 -7.98
C GLN A 11 17.83 12.14 -9.43
N LYS A 12 18.99 12.07 -10.09
CA LYS A 12 19.12 11.56 -11.47
C LYS A 12 18.66 10.11 -11.57
N ASP A 13 19.05 9.26 -10.61
CA ASP A 13 18.70 7.85 -10.60
C ASP A 13 17.18 7.66 -10.42
N VAL A 14 16.57 8.41 -9.49
CA VAL A 14 15.10 8.44 -9.31
C VAL A 14 14.37 8.86 -10.59
N VAL A 15 14.84 9.93 -11.26
CA VAL A 15 14.25 10.36 -12.54
C VAL A 15 14.45 9.29 -13.62
N GLY A 16 15.60 8.59 -13.62
CA GLY A 16 15.85 7.48 -14.53
C GLY A 16 14.83 6.35 -14.38
N PHE A 17 14.48 5.98 -13.15
CA PHE A 17 13.40 5.03 -12.89
C PHE A 17 12.05 5.54 -13.38
N ALA A 18 11.73 6.82 -13.13
CA ALA A 18 10.46 7.40 -13.54
C ALA A 18 10.24 7.35 -15.06
N ILE A 19 11.29 7.64 -15.85
CA ILE A 19 11.20 7.66 -17.33
C ILE A 19 10.72 6.31 -17.88
N ASN A 20 11.12 5.21 -17.28
CA ASN A 20 10.73 3.86 -17.71
C ASN A 20 9.25 3.51 -17.42
N GLU A 21 8.61 4.25 -16.53
CA GLU A 21 7.23 4.02 -16.09
C GLU A 21 6.24 5.05 -16.69
N LEU A 22 6.73 5.97 -17.53
CA LEU A 22 5.85 6.95 -18.20
C LEU A 22 4.98 6.27 -19.24
N ARG A 23 3.70 6.61 -19.22
CA ARG A 23 2.69 6.15 -20.18
C ARG A 23 2.54 7.12 -21.36
N GLU A 24 1.93 6.65 -22.43
CA GLU A 24 1.55 7.52 -23.53
C GLU A 24 0.58 8.62 -23.03
N GLY A 25 0.89 9.88 -23.33
CA GLY A 25 0.11 11.02 -22.86
C GLY A 25 0.54 11.60 -21.51
N ALA A 26 1.56 11.03 -20.85
CA ALA A 26 2.16 11.62 -19.65
C ALA A 26 2.53 13.10 -19.87
N ASN A 27 2.27 13.95 -18.88
CA ASN A 27 2.55 15.37 -18.99
C ASN A 27 3.35 15.93 -17.80
N PRO A 28 4.68 15.76 -17.79
CA PRO A 28 5.54 16.24 -16.72
C PRO A 28 5.47 17.77 -16.52
N GLN A 29 5.12 18.51 -17.57
CA GLN A 29 5.05 19.99 -17.51
C GLN A 29 3.82 20.51 -16.77
N LYS A 30 2.83 19.66 -16.50
CA LYS A 30 1.65 19.98 -15.70
C LYS A 30 1.78 19.63 -14.23
N VAL A 31 2.87 18.98 -13.83
CA VAL A 31 3.13 18.71 -12.41
C VAL A 31 3.29 20.04 -11.68
N ASP A 32 2.65 20.16 -10.53
CA ASP A 32 2.70 21.36 -9.68
C ASP A 32 4.14 21.71 -9.27
N ASP A 33 4.54 22.96 -9.43
CA ASP A 33 5.92 23.40 -9.17
C ASP A 33 6.33 23.18 -7.70
N ASP A 34 5.44 23.42 -6.74
CA ASP A 34 5.73 23.21 -5.33
C ASP A 34 5.83 21.70 -5.00
N TRP A 35 5.03 20.89 -5.70
CA TRP A 35 5.09 19.42 -5.57
C TRP A 35 6.44 18.90 -6.04
N ILE A 36 6.88 19.29 -7.24
CA ILE A 36 8.15 18.82 -7.81
C ILE A 36 9.35 19.30 -6.98
N VAL A 37 9.31 20.51 -6.44
CA VAL A 37 10.37 21.02 -5.55
C VAL A 37 10.45 20.17 -4.30
N LEU A 38 9.32 19.90 -3.64
CA LEU A 38 9.25 19.03 -2.46
C LEU A 38 9.74 17.62 -2.77
N PHE A 39 9.28 17.03 -3.88
CA PHE A 39 9.69 15.70 -4.33
C PHE A 39 11.21 15.62 -4.51
N MET A 40 11.79 16.55 -5.26
CA MET A 40 13.23 16.54 -5.55
C MET A 40 14.08 16.79 -4.29
N ASP A 41 13.58 17.59 -3.34
CA ASP A 41 14.27 17.80 -2.07
C ASP A 41 14.34 16.51 -1.23
N GLN A 42 13.32 15.67 -1.25
CA GLN A 42 13.34 14.37 -0.61
C GLN A 42 14.20 13.36 -1.42
N ALA A 43 14.01 13.29 -2.73
CA ALA A 43 14.70 12.35 -3.62
C ALA A 43 16.23 12.44 -3.53
N ARG A 44 16.79 13.66 -3.30
CA ARG A 44 18.25 13.84 -3.15
C ARG A 44 18.86 13.05 -2.00
N LEU A 45 18.07 12.69 -0.98
CA LEU A 45 18.52 11.98 0.22
C LEU A 45 18.51 10.45 0.04
N ILE A 46 17.83 9.95 -0.97
CA ILE A 46 17.55 8.53 -1.18
C ILE A 46 18.67 7.90 -2.00
N SER A 47 19.47 7.04 -1.37
CA SER A 47 20.58 6.33 -2.02
C SER A 47 20.40 4.82 -2.13
N ASP A 48 19.33 4.28 -1.56
CA ASP A 48 18.94 2.87 -1.73
C ASP A 48 18.19 2.71 -3.06
N GLU A 49 18.62 1.75 -3.87
CA GLU A 49 18.08 1.55 -5.22
C GLU A 49 16.62 1.13 -5.23
N VAL A 50 16.19 0.34 -4.23
CA VAL A 50 14.79 -0.08 -4.09
C VAL A 50 13.91 1.13 -3.83
N PHE A 51 14.32 2.01 -2.90
CA PHE A 51 13.61 3.27 -2.64
C PHE A 51 13.64 4.21 -3.84
N GLN A 52 14.76 4.33 -4.55
CA GLN A 52 14.86 5.11 -5.78
C GLN A 52 13.85 4.64 -6.83
N SER A 53 13.68 3.33 -6.97
CA SER A 53 12.67 2.74 -7.86
C SER A 53 11.24 3.10 -7.43
N ILE A 54 10.91 3.01 -6.13
CA ILE A 54 9.59 3.38 -5.59
C ILE A 54 9.32 4.86 -5.85
N TRP A 55 10.27 5.74 -5.53
CA TRP A 55 10.13 7.17 -5.78
C TRP A 55 10.03 7.49 -7.28
N GLY A 56 10.74 6.75 -8.13
CA GLY A 56 10.60 6.87 -9.58
C GLY A 56 9.18 6.55 -10.07
N LYS A 57 8.56 5.49 -9.56
CA LYS A 57 7.16 5.15 -9.87
C LYS A 57 6.17 6.22 -9.42
N ILE A 58 6.40 6.82 -8.26
CA ILE A 58 5.58 7.93 -7.73
C ILE A 58 5.67 9.16 -8.64
N LEU A 59 6.88 9.52 -9.07
CA LEU A 59 7.07 10.62 -10.01
C LEU A 59 6.40 10.34 -11.36
N ALA A 60 6.54 9.13 -11.86
CA ALA A 60 5.90 8.71 -13.09
C ALA A 60 4.37 8.77 -12.99
N GLU A 61 3.78 8.31 -11.88
CA GLU A 61 2.34 8.35 -11.67
C GLU A 61 1.81 9.79 -11.63
N GLU A 62 2.49 10.70 -10.93
CA GLU A 62 2.12 12.12 -10.93
C GLU A 62 2.24 12.77 -12.33
N CYS A 63 3.21 12.32 -13.15
CA CYS A 63 3.32 12.75 -14.54
C CYS A 63 2.24 12.14 -15.46
N ASN A 64 1.83 10.90 -15.17
CA ASN A 64 0.82 10.15 -15.93
C ASN A 64 -0.60 10.67 -15.63
N ASP A 65 -0.86 11.01 -14.37
CA ASP A 65 -2.13 11.56 -13.89
C ASP A 65 -1.83 12.70 -12.91
N ASN A 66 -1.85 13.93 -13.44
CA ASN A 66 -1.45 15.10 -12.67
C ASN A 66 -2.41 15.38 -11.50
N ASN A 67 -1.85 15.66 -10.33
CA ASN A 67 -2.49 15.80 -9.02
C ASN A 67 -3.06 14.50 -8.43
N SER A 68 -2.60 13.34 -8.88
CA SER A 68 -2.96 12.05 -8.31
C SER A 68 -2.24 11.78 -6.99
N ILE A 69 -1.05 12.33 -6.79
CA ILE A 69 -0.21 12.09 -5.61
C ILE A 69 -0.23 13.30 -4.67
N PRO A 70 -0.90 13.22 -3.52
CA PRO A 70 -0.94 14.32 -2.56
C PRO A 70 0.43 14.57 -1.91
N LYS A 71 0.79 15.85 -1.70
CA LYS A 71 2.06 16.26 -1.04
C LYS A 71 2.29 15.54 0.31
N LYS A 72 1.22 15.27 1.07
CA LYS A 72 1.34 14.55 2.35
C LYS A 72 1.93 13.15 2.20
N LEU A 73 1.67 12.46 1.07
CA LEU A 73 2.24 11.15 0.81
C LEU A 73 3.76 11.20 0.68
N LEU A 74 4.32 12.27 0.11
CA LEU A 74 5.78 12.44 0.01
C LEU A 74 6.44 12.52 1.40
N TYR A 75 5.79 13.16 2.37
CA TYR A 75 6.29 13.20 3.75
C TYR A 75 6.21 11.83 4.43
N THR A 76 5.13 11.10 4.23
CA THR A 76 5.00 9.73 4.75
C THR A 76 6.10 8.82 4.20
N LEU A 77 6.28 8.83 2.87
CA LEU A 77 7.31 8.03 2.19
C LEU A 77 8.74 8.40 2.63
N ALA A 78 9.00 9.69 2.88
CA ALA A 78 10.30 10.15 3.36
C ALA A 78 10.63 9.67 4.79
N GLN A 79 9.63 9.25 5.57
CA GLN A 79 9.79 8.72 6.91
C GLN A 79 9.87 7.18 6.95
N MET A 80 9.53 6.52 5.86
CA MET A 80 9.61 5.05 5.77
C MET A 80 11.05 4.58 5.74
N ASP A 81 11.31 3.54 6.48
CA ASP A 81 12.52 2.75 6.30
C ASP A 81 12.26 1.55 5.36
N ARG A 82 13.32 0.78 5.10
CA ARG A 82 13.23 -0.39 4.22
C ARG A 82 12.27 -1.45 4.76
N GLU A 83 12.27 -1.65 6.06
CA GLU A 83 11.42 -2.65 6.71
C GLU A 83 9.94 -2.27 6.62
N ASP A 84 9.61 -0.98 6.78
CA ASP A 84 8.27 -0.45 6.56
C ASP A 84 7.80 -0.69 5.12
N ALA A 85 8.65 -0.39 4.13
CA ALA A 85 8.33 -0.58 2.72
C ALA A 85 8.12 -2.06 2.36
N GLU A 86 8.98 -2.95 2.83
CA GLU A 86 8.85 -4.40 2.64
C GLU A 86 7.57 -4.94 3.31
N THR A 87 7.28 -4.50 4.52
CA THR A 87 6.08 -4.89 5.27
C THR A 87 4.81 -4.40 4.57
N PHE A 88 4.79 -3.13 4.14
CA PHE A 88 3.64 -2.56 3.42
C PHE A 88 3.40 -3.26 2.09
N THR A 89 4.47 -3.55 1.32
CA THR A 89 4.36 -4.32 0.08
C THR A 89 3.79 -5.71 0.31
N THR A 90 4.26 -6.39 1.36
CA THR A 90 3.74 -7.71 1.74
C THR A 90 2.27 -7.62 2.16
N LEU A 91 1.90 -6.59 2.92
CA LEU A 91 0.52 -6.34 3.33
C LEU A 91 -0.39 -6.12 2.11
N CYS A 92 0.03 -5.28 1.17
CA CYS A 92 -0.70 -5.05 -0.07
C CYS A 92 -0.88 -6.33 -0.90
N SER A 93 0.10 -7.24 -0.90
CA SER A 93 -0.02 -8.52 -1.59
C SER A 93 -1.06 -9.47 -0.96
N LEU A 94 -1.49 -9.20 0.26
CA LEU A 94 -2.56 -9.93 0.95
C LEU A 94 -3.91 -9.21 0.88
N ALA A 95 -3.98 -8.07 0.19
CA ALA A 95 -5.23 -7.36 0.01
C ALA A 95 -6.11 -8.04 -1.05
N VAL A 96 -7.39 -8.04 -0.79
CA VAL A 96 -8.43 -8.46 -1.74
C VAL A 96 -9.27 -7.25 -2.10
N LYS A 97 -9.83 -7.25 -3.30
CA LYS A 97 -10.79 -6.22 -3.71
C LYS A 97 -12.20 -6.74 -3.47
N VAL A 98 -12.97 -6.01 -2.67
CA VAL A 98 -14.39 -6.26 -2.40
C VAL A 98 -15.17 -5.04 -2.88
N ASP A 99 -16.11 -5.23 -3.78
CA ASP A 99 -16.75 -4.14 -4.50
C ASP A 99 -15.70 -3.25 -5.18
N ASP A 100 -15.52 -2.00 -4.77
CA ASP A 100 -14.52 -1.08 -5.30
C ASP A 100 -13.38 -0.74 -4.32
N GLU A 101 -13.36 -1.37 -3.14
CA GLU A 101 -12.39 -1.11 -2.09
C GLU A 101 -11.39 -2.26 -1.92
N TYR A 102 -10.14 -1.91 -1.58
CA TYR A 102 -9.10 -2.88 -1.26
C TYR A 102 -9.04 -3.11 0.23
N GLU A 103 -9.25 -4.36 0.65
CA GLU A 103 -9.25 -4.77 2.04
C GLU A 103 -8.07 -5.72 2.33
N PRO A 104 -7.16 -5.35 3.24
CA PRO A 104 -6.11 -6.28 3.65
C PRO A 104 -6.69 -7.38 4.53
N VAL A 105 -6.55 -8.63 4.10
CA VAL A 105 -7.04 -9.78 4.85
C VAL A 105 -6.03 -10.17 5.93
N ILE A 106 -6.03 -9.43 7.03
CA ILE A 106 -5.18 -9.73 8.19
C ILE A 106 -6.02 -9.86 9.45
N TRP A 107 -5.90 -11.01 10.10
CA TRP A 107 -6.58 -11.28 11.35
C TRP A 107 -5.58 -11.25 12.51
N CYS A 108 -5.67 -10.24 13.34
CA CYS A 108 -4.71 -10.00 14.42
C CYS A 108 -4.59 -11.15 15.43
N HIS A 109 -5.67 -11.90 15.68
CA HIS A 109 -5.58 -13.08 16.54
C HIS A 109 -4.75 -14.23 15.93
N ARG A 110 -4.41 -14.12 14.62
CA ARG A 110 -3.55 -15.09 13.92
C ARG A 110 -2.23 -14.48 13.47
N LEU A 111 -1.79 -13.37 14.07
CA LEU A 111 -0.53 -12.72 13.70
C LEU A 111 0.68 -13.66 13.69
N ASP A 112 0.67 -14.70 14.51
CA ASP A 112 1.73 -15.71 14.49
C ASP A 112 1.82 -16.44 13.15
N GLU A 113 0.72 -16.64 12.44
CA GLU A 113 0.70 -17.24 11.10
C GLU A 113 1.29 -16.32 10.04
N TYR A 114 1.20 -14.99 10.23
CA TYR A 114 1.74 -13.99 9.30
C TYR A 114 3.22 -13.66 9.54
N LYS A 115 3.80 -14.07 10.67
CA LYS A 115 5.23 -13.90 10.98
C LYS A 115 6.14 -14.51 9.92
N LYS A 116 5.72 -15.61 9.29
CA LYS A 116 6.45 -16.25 8.18
C LYS A 116 6.61 -15.35 6.95
N TRP A 117 5.72 -14.36 6.80
CA TRP A 117 5.80 -13.33 5.76
C TRP A 117 6.36 -12.00 6.27
N GLY A 118 6.92 -12.00 7.48
CA GLY A 118 7.52 -10.82 8.08
C GLY A 118 6.53 -9.83 8.67
N ILE A 119 5.23 -10.13 8.73
CA ILE A 119 4.22 -9.27 9.33
C ILE A 119 4.13 -9.57 10.83
N THR A 120 4.42 -8.58 11.65
CA THR A 120 4.33 -8.64 13.11
C THR A 120 3.48 -7.49 13.63
N PHE A 121 3.05 -7.58 14.89
CA PHE A 121 2.25 -6.52 15.51
C PHE A 121 2.98 -5.17 15.52
N ASP A 122 4.27 -5.16 15.86
CA ASP A 122 5.06 -3.93 15.92
C ASP A 122 5.15 -3.26 14.54
N LYS A 123 5.29 -4.04 13.47
CA LYS A 123 5.32 -3.53 12.10
C LYS A 123 3.97 -2.98 11.65
N ILE A 124 2.87 -3.62 12.04
CA ILE A 124 1.53 -3.08 11.81
C ILE A 124 1.37 -1.73 12.53
N ILE A 125 1.81 -1.63 13.78
CA ILE A 125 1.80 -0.36 14.53
C ILE A 125 2.66 0.71 13.83
N SER A 126 3.83 0.35 13.29
CA SER A 126 4.66 1.28 12.51
C SER A 126 3.91 1.82 11.29
N LEU A 127 3.27 0.96 10.51
CA LEU A 127 2.49 1.37 9.34
C LEU A 127 1.28 2.24 9.69
N ILE A 128 0.63 1.99 10.82
CA ILE A 128 -0.44 2.86 11.35
C ILE A 128 0.12 4.22 11.73
N ALA A 129 1.25 4.27 12.43
CA ALA A 129 1.90 5.51 12.82
C ALA A 129 2.35 6.36 11.62
N LEU A 130 2.73 5.72 10.52
CA LEU A 130 3.04 6.36 9.24
C LEU A 130 1.78 6.82 8.48
N GLY A 131 0.59 6.41 8.91
CA GLY A 131 -0.67 6.70 8.22
C GLY A 131 -0.85 5.97 6.88
N LEU A 132 -0.14 4.85 6.69
CA LEU A 132 -0.23 4.01 5.49
C LEU A 132 -1.42 3.05 5.55
N ILE A 133 -1.83 2.69 6.76
CA ILE A 133 -3.00 1.86 7.03
C ILE A 133 -3.80 2.45 8.19
N GLU A 134 -5.08 2.22 8.17
CA GLU A 134 -5.96 2.46 9.31
C GLU A 134 -6.33 1.12 9.90
N ALA A 135 -6.33 1.02 11.22
CA ALA A 135 -6.78 -0.17 11.91
C ALA A 135 -7.42 0.21 13.24
N ASP A 136 -8.62 -0.29 13.46
CA ASP A 136 -9.22 -0.28 14.79
C ASP A 136 -8.64 -1.47 15.58
N LEU A 137 -7.69 -1.16 16.46
CA LEU A 137 -7.02 -2.17 17.29
C LEU A 137 -7.97 -2.94 18.21
N VAL A 138 -9.18 -2.41 18.47
CA VAL A 138 -10.22 -3.09 19.25
C VAL A 138 -10.99 -4.08 18.35
N SER A 139 -11.35 -3.66 17.15
CA SER A 139 -12.01 -4.51 16.14
C SER A 139 -11.10 -5.59 15.60
N ILE A 140 -9.82 -5.34 15.50
CA ILE A 140 -8.80 -6.31 15.11
C ILE A 140 -8.81 -7.57 16.03
N ALA A 141 -9.15 -7.41 17.30
CA ALA A 141 -9.29 -8.52 18.25
C ALA A 141 -10.60 -9.30 18.08
N ALA A 142 -11.62 -8.71 17.47
CA ALA A 142 -12.98 -9.27 17.36
C ALA A 142 -13.27 -9.99 16.03
N GLY A 143 -12.41 -9.86 15.02
CA GLY A 143 -12.60 -10.44 13.68
C GLY A 143 -12.88 -9.37 12.63
N TYR A 144 -12.74 -9.76 11.38
CA TYR A 144 -12.94 -8.89 10.23
C TYR A 144 -14.39 -9.00 9.74
N VAL A 145 -15.05 -7.89 9.53
CA VAL A 145 -16.38 -7.83 8.92
C VAL A 145 -16.21 -7.23 7.53
N ILE A 146 -16.44 -8.02 6.50
CA ILE A 146 -16.57 -7.51 5.14
C ILE A 146 -18.00 -7.02 4.97
N GLU A 147 -18.16 -5.71 4.85
CA GLU A 147 -19.44 -5.09 4.52
C GLU A 147 -19.57 -5.02 3.00
N SER A 148 -20.52 -5.71 2.43
CA SER A 148 -20.90 -5.63 1.03
C SER A 148 -22.41 -5.70 0.91
N GLU A 149 -22.99 -4.93 -0.02
CA GLU A 149 -24.42 -5.00 -0.34
C GLU A 149 -24.75 -6.21 -1.24
N SER A 150 -23.75 -6.75 -1.94
CA SER A 150 -23.90 -7.90 -2.81
C SER A 150 -24.08 -9.23 -2.07
N ASN A 151 -24.81 -10.16 -2.65
CA ASN A 151 -24.95 -11.53 -2.18
C ASN A 151 -25.13 -12.48 -3.38
N PRO A 152 -24.15 -13.35 -3.71
CA PRO A 152 -22.89 -13.56 -2.98
C PRO A 152 -21.95 -12.35 -3.05
N ILE A 153 -21.04 -12.27 -2.07
CA ILE A 153 -19.98 -11.25 -2.07
C ILE A 153 -18.94 -11.67 -3.09
N LYS A 154 -18.63 -10.78 -4.03
CA LYS A 154 -17.56 -10.99 -5.00
C LYS A 154 -16.26 -10.44 -4.46
N VAL A 155 -15.25 -11.29 -4.41
CA VAL A 155 -13.91 -10.96 -3.93
C VAL A 155 -12.93 -11.16 -5.07
N HIS A 156 -12.19 -10.13 -5.41
CA HIS A 156 -11.13 -10.21 -6.41
C HIS A 156 -9.76 -10.25 -5.72
N TYR A 157 -8.98 -11.26 -6.08
CA TYR A 157 -7.60 -11.38 -5.67
C TYR A 157 -6.73 -11.52 -6.92
N PHE A 158 -5.97 -10.47 -7.25
CA PHE A 158 -5.31 -10.30 -8.54
C PHE A 158 -6.30 -10.53 -9.71
N ASP A 159 -6.01 -11.44 -10.62
CA ASP A 159 -6.83 -11.73 -11.80
C ASP A 159 -7.92 -12.79 -11.53
N SER A 160 -8.09 -13.23 -10.28
CA SER A 160 -9.05 -14.27 -9.90
C SER A 160 -10.23 -13.68 -9.15
N GLU A 161 -11.46 -14.11 -9.53
CA GLU A 161 -12.70 -13.77 -8.83
C GLU A 161 -13.14 -14.96 -7.98
N TYR A 162 -13.53 -14.69 -6.74
CA TYR A 162 -14.08 -15.65 -5.79
C TYR A 162 -15.45 -15.17 -5.33
N GLU A 163 -16.37 -16.10 -5.13
CA GLU A 163 -17.69 -15.83 -4.55
C GLU A 163 -17.74 -16.34 -3.11
N MET A 164 -18.22 -15.49 -2.19
CA MET A 164 -18.41 -15.85 -0.79
C MET A 164 -19.88 -15.72 -0.44
N GLU A 165 -20.49 -16.79 0.07
CA GLU A 165 -21.85 -16.72 0.58
C GLU A 165 -21.89 -16.03 1.95
N LYS A 166 -22.84 -15.12 2.12
CA LYS A 166 -23.12 -14.53 3.45
C LYS A 166 -23.75 -15.62 4.34
N GLU A 167 -22.99 -16.13 5.31
CA GLU A 167 -23.63 -16.87 6.40
C GLU A 167 -24.41 -15.90 7.29
N THR A 168 -25.74 -15.95 7.21
CA THR A 168 -26.63 -15.26 8.16
C THR A 168 -26.61 -16.01 9.48
N LYS A 169 -25.54 -15.85 10.28
CA LYS A 169 -25.56 -16.22 11.68
C LYS A 169 -25.79 -14.97 12.50
N THR A 170 -26.95 -14.94 13.15
CA THR A 170 -27.23 -13.99 14.24
C THR A 170 -26.09 -14.07 15.24
N VAL A 171 -25.32 -13.00 15.37
CA VAL A 171 -24.24 -12.88 16.35
C VAL A 171 -24.88 -12.97 17.74
N ARG A 172 -24.85 -14.16 18.31
CA ARG A 172 -24.90 -14.31 19.77
C ARG A 172 -23.45 -14.27 20.24
N GLU A 173 -23.20 -13.42 21.22
CA GLU A 173 -21.92 -13.18 21.87
C GLU A 173 -21.02 -14.43 21.88
N GLY A 174 -19.85 -14.36 21.26
CA GLY A 174 -18.72 -15.20 21.54
C GLY A 174 -18.26 -16.25 20.50
N ASN A 175 -18.86 -16.35 19.31
CA ASN A 175 -18.35 -17.29 18.29
C ASN A 175 -18.21 -16.64 16.91
N LEU A 176 -16.95 -16.53 16.48
CA LEU A 176 -16.54 -16.16 15.13
C LEU A 176 -16.99 -17.25 14.14
N SER A 177 -17.76 -16.88 13.14
CA SER A 177 -18.05 -17.76 12.01
C SER A 177 -16.85 -17.77 11.04
N LEU A 178 -16.37 -18.96 10.72
CA LEU A 178 -15.40 -19.21 9.65
C LEU A 178 -16.04 -18.87 8.30
N ILE A 179 -15.35 -18.03 7.53
CA ILE A 179 -15.68 -17.79 6.13
C ILE A 179 -15.06 -18.94 5.34
N HIS A 180 -15.88 -19.73 4.64
CA HIS A 180 -15.41 -20.75 3.71
C HIS A 180 -15.18 -20.11 2.34
N ILE A 181 -13.95 -20.16 1.86
CA ILE A 181 -13.61 -19.80 0.47
C ILE A 181 -13.77 -21.07 -0.36
N SER A 182 -14.68 -21.07 -1.31
CA SER A 182 -14.81 -22.14 -2.31
C SER A 182 -13.69 -21.99 -3.35
N GLU A 183 -13.08 -23.11 -3.75
CA GLU A 183 -12.10 -23.09 -4.82
C GLU A 183 -12.78 -22.71 -6.17
N PRO A 184 -12.05 -21.99 -7.05
CA PRO A 184 -12.61 -21.63 -8.36
C PRO A 184 -12.87 -22.89 -9.20
N THR A 185 -14.03 -22.96 -9.82
CA THR A 185 -14.40 -23.98 -10.83
C THR A 185 -13.72 -23.73 -12.16
#